data_afaa232fa3939de4d3a75e3b9ee5421f
#
_entry.id   afaa232fa3939de4d3a75e3b9ee5421f
#
_cell.length_a   1.000
_cell.length_b   1.000
_cell.length_c   1.000
_cell.angle_alpha   90.00
_cell.angle_beta   90.00
_cell.angle_gamma   90.00
#
_symmetry.space_group_name_H-M   'P 1'
#
loop_
_entity.id
_entity.type
_entity.pdbx_description
1 polymer ?
#
loop_
_entity_poly.entity_id
_entity_poly.type
_entity_poly.pdbx_seq_one_letter_code
_entity_poly.pdbx_strand_id
1 'polypeptide(L)'
;MEQCVALGHIHLPKIDDSRIIYPGSLVAGGLDEQGEHGLVYGEISKETCKVNFKTMDKREFKEITFNLTLEDEEKTPNEIIEKLKLGEDVYRIVFEGVKVSYMQELINALKKSDKFICDIKDKTKLVYDLEEVATHSTLKGVFTKNMLNLLKENPNREEEINRAIELVYKNM
;
A
#
# COMPACT_ATOMS: atom_id res chain seq x y z
N MET A 1 -17.86 4.70 -44.37
CA MET A 1 -17.97 3.36 -43.82
C MET A 1 -17.35 3.38 -42.43
N GLU A 2 -18.16 3.26 -41.44
CA GLU A 2 -17.66 3.28 -40.06
C GLU A 2 -17.37 1.82 -39.64
N GLN A 3 -16.09 1.48 -39.59
CA GLN A 3 -15.64 0.15 -39.21
C GLN A 3 -15.29 0.11 -37.72
N CYS A 4 -15.56 -1.00 -37.03
CA CYS A 4 -14.98 -1.27 -35.71
C CYS A 4 -13.51 -1.63 -35.84
N VAL A 5 -12.69 -1.11 -34.96
CA VAL A 5 -11.27 -1.39 -34.86
C VAL A 5 -10.98 -1.98 -33.48
N ALA A 6 -10.58 -3.24 -33.47
CA ALA A 6 -10.08 -3.87 -32.24
C ALA A 6 -8.56 -3.73 -32.16
N LEU A 7 -8.07 -3.19 -31.07
CA LEU A 7 -6.65 -2.95 -30.80
C LEU A 7 -6.19 -3.77 -29.58
N GLY A 8 -4.96 -4.22 -29.63
CA GLY A 8 -4.30 -4.92 -28.55
C GLY A 8 -3.37 -4.01 -27.73
N HIS A 9 -2.45 -4.61 -26.99
CA HIS A 9 -1.38 -3.98 -26.20
C HIS A 9 -1.83 -3.33 -24.87
N ILE A 10 -2.94 -2.63 -24.84
CA ILE A 10 -3.47 -2.05 -23.59
C ILE A 10 -4.23 -3.13 -22.83
N HIS A 11 -3.83 -3.43 -21.58
CA HIS A 11 -4.40 -4.49 -20.76
C HIS A 11 -5.69 -4.09 -20.05
N LEU A 12 -5.90 -2.79 -19.81
CA LEU A 12 -7.17 -2.30 -19.30
C LEU A 12 -8.19 -2.13 -20.44
N PRO A 13 -9.44 -2.59 -20.25
CA PRO A 13 -10.46 -2.47 -21.28
C PRO A 13 -10.82 -0.99 -21.50
N LYS A 14 -10.94 -0.62 -22.74
CA LYS A 14 -11.44 0.70 -23.15
C LYS A 14 -12.35 0.56 -24.35
N ILE A 15 -13.60 0.88 -24.16
CA ILE A 15 -14.63 0.87 -25.20
C ILE A 15 -15.22 2.26 -25.22
N ASP A 16 -15.00 2.97 -26.29
CA ASP A 16 -15.54 4.31 -26.49
C ASP A 16 -16.48 4.37 -27.71
N ASP A 17 -17.18 5.49 -27.83
CA ASP A 17 -18.11 5.74 -28.94
C ASP A 17 -17.43 5.91 -30.28
N SER A 18 -16.08 5.97 -30.31
CA SER A 18 -15.27 6.11 -31.53
C SER A 18 -15.14 4.83 -32.33
N ARG A 19 -15.74 3.73 -31.87
CA ARG A 19 -15.61 2.37 -32.45
C ARG A 19 -14.21 1.78 -32.37
N ILE A 20 -13.36 2.35 -31.54
CA ILE A 20 -12.07 1.79 -31.19
C ILE A 20 -12.24 0.99 -29.88
N ILE A 21 -11.84 -0.26 -29.94
CA ILE A 21 -12.04 -1.22 -28.84
C ILE A 21 -10.69 -1.75 -28.40
N TYR A 22 -10.35 -1.52 -27.17
CA TYR A 22 -9.30 -2.25 -26.45
C TYR A 22 -9.98 -3.26 -25.52
N PRO A 23 -9.98 -4.54 -25.83
CA PRO A 23 -10.64 -5.55 -25.00
C PRO A 23 -9.95 -5.74 -23.64
N GLY A 24 -8.69 -5.32 -23.52
CA GLY A 24 -7.88 -5.58 -22.36
C GLY A 24 -7.32 -6.99 -22.31
N SER A 25 -6.78 -7.38 -21.17
CA SER A 25 -6.42 -8.76 -20.85
C SER A 25 -7.60 -9.48 -20.19
N LEU A 26 -7.65 -10.79 -20.31
CA LEU A 26 -8.73 -11.62 -19.76
C LEU A 26 -8.75 -11.58 -18.23
N VAL A 27 -7.56 -11.51 -17.62
CA VAL A 27 -7.33 -11.40 -16.19
C VAL A 27 -6.17 -10.41 -15.96
N ALA A 28 -6.15 -9.77 -14.80
CA ALA A 28 -5.05 -8.88 -14.42
C ALA A 28 -3.74 -9.65 -14.26
N GLY A 29 -2.65 -9.10 -14.77
CA GLY A 29 -1.31 -9.66 -14.66
C GLY A 29 -0.59 -9.27 -13.35
N GLY A 30 -1.04 -8.23 -12.68
CA GLY A 30 -0.41 -7.73 -11.46
C GLY A 30 -1.03 -6.45 -10.91
N LEU A 31 -0.34 -5.85 -9.94
CA LEU A 31 -0.80 -4.65 -9.22
C LEU A 31 -0.81 -3.36 -10.06
N ASP A 32 -0.12 -3.36 -11.17
CA ASP A 32 -0.11 -2.27 -12.16
C ASP A 32 -1.32 -2.30 -13.09
N GLU A 33 -2.11 -3.38 -13.05
CA GLU A 33 -3.30 -3.59 -13.85
C GLU A 33 -4.56 -3.62 -12.98
N GLN A 34 -4.74 -2.60 -12.14
CA GLN A 34 -5.92 -2.50 -11.27
C GLN A 34 -7.18 -2.18 -12.08
N GLY A 35 -8.28 -2.79 -11.68
CA GLY A 35 -9.60 -2.63 -12.31
C GLY A 35 -10.14 -3.93 -12.89
N GLU A 36 -11.30 -3.85 -13.52
CA GLU A 36 -11.96 -5.01 -14.10
C GLU A 36 -11.25 -5.50 -15.37
N HIS A 37 -11.03 -6.82 -15.44
CA HIS A 37 -10.50 -7.51 -16.62
C HIS A 37 -11.50 -8.52 -17.15
N GLY A 38 -11.43 -8.78 -18.46
CA GLY A 38 -12.42 -9.65 -19.08
C GLY A 38 -12.33 -9.71 -20.59
N LEU A 39 -13.47 -9.93 -21.20
CA LEU A 39 -13.58 -10.05 -22.66
C LEU A 39 -14.64 -9.11 -23.22
N VAL A 40 -14.42 -8.71 -24.46
CA VAL A 40 -15.39 -7.99 -25.27
C VAL A 40 -16.02 -8.96 -26.26
N TYR A 41 -17.35 -8.94 -26.33
CA TYR A 41 -18.10 -9.77 -27.28
C TYR A 41 -19.22 -8.93 -27.91
N GLY A 42 -19.68 -9.32 -29.11
CA GLY A 42 -20.75 -8.58 -29.76
C GLY A 42 -20.94 -8.93 -31.23
N GLU A 43 -21.70 -8.09 -31.89
CA GLU A 43 -22.06 -8.24 -33.30
C GLU A 43 -21.50 -7.04 -34.11
N ILE A 44 -20.80 -7.36 -35.17
CA ILE A 44 -20.22 -6.38 -36.07
C ILE A 44 -20.76 -6.61 -37.48
N SER A 45 -21.29 -5.59 -38.09
CA SER A 45 -21.71 -5.57 -39.49
C SER A 45 -21.12 -4.35 -40.23
N LYS A 46 -21.45 -4.19 -41.51
CA LYS A 46 -21.04 -2.98 -42.25
C LYS A 46 -21.64 -1.69 -41.66
N GLU A 47 -22.77 -1.77 -40.99
CA GLU A 47 -23.53 -0.63 -40.49
C GLU A 47 -23.52 -0.53 -38.95
N THR A 48 -23.25 -1.63 -38.26
CA THR A 48 -23.37 -1.70 -36.80
C THR A 48 -22.14 -2.28 -36.14
N CYS A 49 -21.79 -1.72 -35.00
CA CYS A 49 -20.81 -2.26 -34.07
C CYS A 49 -21.42 -2.22 -32.68
N LYS A 50 -21.95 -3.36 -32.24
CA LYS A 50 -22.55 -3.51 -30.89
C LYS A 50 -21.70 -4.46 -30.10
N VAL A 51 -21.02 -3.94 -29.10
CA VAL A 51 -20.11 -4.72 -28.23
C VAL A 51 -20.49 -4.56 -26.78
N ASN A 52 -20.22 -5.57 -26.00
CA ASN A 52 -20.40 -5.59 -24.56
C ASN A 52 -19.13 -6.10 -23.91
N PHE A 53 -18.81 -5.58 -22.74
CA PHE A 53 -17.74 -6.09 -21.89
C PHE A 53 -18.32 -7.08 -20.89
N LYS A 54 -17.59 -8.15 -20.64
CA LYS A 54 -17.93 -9.13 -19.60
C LYS A 54 -16.71 -9.35 -18.74
N THR A 55 -16.82 -8.97 -17.47
CA THR A 55 -15.79 -9.22 -16.44
C THR A 55 -15.60 -10.72 -16.27
N MET A 56 -14.35 -11.16 -16.28
CA MET A 56 -13.93 -12.56 -16.12
C MET A 56 -13.05 -12.76 -14.89
N ASP A 57 -12.43 -11.70 -14.38
CA ASP A 57 -11.68 -11.74 -13.14
C ASP A 57 -12.58 -12.13 -11.96
N LYS A 58 -12.10 -13.09 -11.17
CA LYS A 58 -12.72 -13.46 -9.90
C LYS A 58 -12.16 -12.64 -8.74
N ARG A 59 -10.99 -12.07 -8.90
CA ARG A 59 -10.26 -11.30 -7.90
C ARG A 59 -9.55 -10.15 -8.57
N GLU A 60 -9.60 -8.98 -7.94
CA GLU A 60 -8.86 -7.81 -8.35
C GLU A 60 -7.57 -7.68 -7.54
N PHE A 61 -6.55 -7.07 -8.13
CA PHE A 61 -5.38 -6.63 -7.38
C PHE A 61 -5.66 -5.28 -6.71
N LYS A 62 -5.47 -5.22 -5.37
CA LYS A 62 -5.73 -4.02 -4.58
C LYS A 62 -4.54 -3.68 -3.70
N GLU A 63 -4.17 -2.40 -3.67
CA GLU A 63 -3.23 -1.88 -2.67
C GLU A 63 -4.00 -1.21 -1.54
N ILE A 64 -3.72 -1.61 -0.30
CA ILE A 64 -4.29 -1.02 0.91
C ILE A 64 -3.16 -0.40 1.71
N THR A 65 -3.25 0.89 1.95
CA THR A 65 -2.37 1.58 2.90
C THR A 65 -3.06 1.68 4.25
N PHE A 66 -2.42 1.17 5.29
CA PHE A 66 -2.92 1.22 6.67
C PHE A 66 -1.97 2.06 7.53
N ASN A 67 -2.50 3.13 8.10
CA ASN A 67 -1.73 4.02 8.95
C ASN A 67 -1.83 3.58 10.41
N LEU A 68 -0.74 3.04 10.95
CA LEU A 68 -0.62 2.66 12.34
C LEU A 68 -0.39 3.89 13.22
N THR A 69 -1.04 3.93 14.37
CA THR A 69 -0.96 4.99 15.36
C THR A 69 -0.36 4.50 16.68
N LEU A 70 -0.07 5.39 17.63
CA LEU A 70 0.37 5.00 18.98
C LEU A 70 -0.66 4.15 19.71
N GLU A 71 -1.95 4.39 19.47
CA GLU A 71 -3.04 3.58 20.07
C GLU A 71 -3.05 2.13 19.57
N ASP A 72 -2.47 1.87 18.39
CA ASP A 72 -2.39 0.53 17.86
C ASP A 72 -1.33 -0.33 18.56
N GLU A 73 -0.41 0.26 19.33
CA GLU A 73 0.57 -0.47 20.16
C GLU A 73 -0.09 -1.37 21.20
N GLU A 74 -1.28 -1.00 21.70
CA GLU A 74 -2.03 -1.76 22.68
C GLU A 74 -2.90 -2.88 22.08
N LYS A 75 -2.95 -2.98 20.74
CA LYS A 75 -3.77 -3.96 20.02
C LYS A 75 -3.00 -5.22 19.67
N THR A 76 -3.75 -6.27 19.45
CA THR A 76 -3.20 -7.54 18.95
C THR A 76 -3.07 -7.52 17.42
N PRO A 77 -2.19 -8.35 16.85
CA PRO A 77 -2.11 -8.51 15.38
C PRO A 77 -3.46 -8.82 14.73
N ASN A 78 -4.31 -9.63 15.37
CA ASN A 78 -5.61 -10.01 14.82
C ASN A 78 -6.58 -8.83 14.74
N GLU A 79 -6.60 -7.95 15.74
CA GLU A 79 -7.43 -6.75 15.73
C GLU A 79 -7.03 -5.80 14.59
N ILE A 80 -5.72 -5.69 14.28
CA ILE A 80 -5.26 -4.91 13.11
C ILE A 80 -5.69 -5.59 11.81
N ILE A 81 -5.59 -6.90 11.71
CA ILE A 81 -6.01 -7.66 10.52
C ILE A 81 -7.51 -7.48 10.26
N GLU A 82 -8.33 -7.53 11.30
CA GLU A 82 -9.77 -7.28 11.18
C GLU A 82 -10.08 -5.87 10.67
N LYS A 83 -9.32 -4.87 11.11
CA LYS A 83 -9.46 -3.49 10.62
C LYS A 83 -9.14 -3.32 9.14
N LEU A 84 -8.29 -4.17 8.56
CA LEU A 84 -7.98 -4.13 7.14
C LEU A 84 -9.17 -4.51 6.26
N LYS A 85 -10.17 -5.22 6.79
CA LYS A 85 -11.41 -5.64 6.09
C LYS A 85 -11.13 -6.35 4.76
N LEU A 86 -10.14 -7.24 4.75
CA LEU A 86 -9.74 -7.97 3.56
C LEU A 86 -10.85 -8.93 3.09
N GLY A 87 -11.22 -8.82 1.82
CA GLY A 87 -12.17 -9.71 1.13
C GLY A 87 -11.49 -10.89 0.44
N GLU A 88 -11.98 -11.21 -0.76
CA GLU A 88 -11.51 -12.32 -1.59
C GLU A 88 -10.48 -11.89 -2.66
N ASP A 89 -10.15 -10.60 -2.73
CA ASP A 89 -9.22 -10.04 -3.70
C ASP A 89 -7.75 -10.33 -3.34
N VAL A 90 -6.83 -9.99 -4.24
CA VAL A 90 -5.38 -10.12 -4.02
C VAL A 90 -4.83 -8.77 -3.52
N TYR A 91 -4.18 -8.77 -2.37
CA TYR A 91 -3.79 -7.55 -1.69
C TYR A 91 -2.28 -7.33 -1.63
N ARG A 92 -1.86 -6.10 -1.91
CA ARG A 92 -0.64 -5.52 -1.35
C ARG A 92 -1.03 -4.69 -0.14
N ILE A 93 -0.38 -4.92 1.00
CA ILE A 93 -0.60 -4.17 2.23
C ILE A 93 0.62 -3.29 2.49
N VAL A 94 0.39 -1.99 2.67
CA VAL A 94 1.43 -1.02 2.99
C VAL A 94 1.12 -0.46 4.38
N PHE A 95 1.99 -0.75 5.35
CA PHE A 95 1.91 -0.14 6.67
C PHE A 95 2.71 1.16 6.69
N GLU A 96 2.09 2.23 7.16
CA GLU A 96 2.69 3.55 7.36
C GLU A 96 2.44 4.02 8.79
N GLY A 97 2.99 5.17 9.19
CA GLY A 97 2.81 5.75 10.51
C GLY A 97 3.76 5.19 11.56
N VAL A 98 3.25 4.86 12.74
CA VAL A 98 4.04 4.43 13.90
C VAL A 98 4.37 2.95 13.81
N LYS A 99 5.64 2.60 14.04
CA LYS A 99 6.06 1.20 14.12
C LYS A 99 5.66 0.61 15.47
N VAL A 100 4.79 -0.40 15.42
CA VAL A 100 4.39 -1.17 16.62
C VAL A 100 5.44 -2.23 16.96
N SER A 101 5.58 -2.55 18.26
CA SER A 101 6.58 -3.51 18.76
C SER A 101 6.38 -4.92 18.20
N TYR A 102 5.13 -5.30 17.96
CA TYR A 102 4.74 -6.62 17.41
C TYR A 102 4.65 -6.64 15.86
N MET A 103 5.26 -5.70 15.15
CA MET A 103 5.18 -5.59 13.68
C MET A 103 5.54 -6.89 12.96
N GLN A 104 6.56 -7.61 13.44
CA GLN A 104 6.96 -8.88 12.83
C GLN A 104 5.91 -9.97 13.04
N GLU A 105 5.24 -9.97 14.18
CA GLU A 105 4.14 -10.91 14.49
C GLU A 105 2.93 -10.61 13.60
N LEU A 106 2.60 -9.33 13.41
CA LEU A 106 1.54 -8.87 12.51
C LEU A 106 1.78 -9.33 11.07
N ILE A 107 2.99 -9.14 10.55
CA ILE A 107 3.38 -9.60 9.22
C ILE A 107 3.27 -11.12 9.10
N ASN A 108 3.72 -11.85 10.12
CA ASN A 108 3.65 -13.32 10.13
C ASN A 108 2.20 -13.82 10.21
N ALA A 109 1.35 -13.15 10.98
CA ALA A 109 -0.08 -13.48 11.08
C ALA A 109 -0.80 -13.26 9.74
N LEU A 110 -0.52 -12.14 9.06
CA LEU A 110 -1.04 -11.87 7.73
C LEU A 110 -0.62 -12.93 6.70
N LYS A 111 0.66 -13.32 6.68
CA LYS A 111 1.17 -14.36 5.77
C LYS A 111 0.58 -15.75 6.02
N LYS A 112 0.12 -16.02 7.25
CA LYS A 112 -0.53 -17.28 7.63
C LYS A 112 -2.05 -17.24 7.48
N SER A 113 -2.63 -16.08 7.23
CA SER A 113 -4.07 -15.94 7.03
C SER A 113 -4.51 -16.63 5.74
N ASP A 114 -5.81 -16.86 5.62
CA ASP A 114 -6.47 -17.41 4.42
C ASP A 114 -6.64 -16.36 3.30
N LYS A 115 -6.11 -15.15 3.49
CA LYS A 115 -6.23 -14.05 2.54
C LYS A 115 -5.15 -14.11 1.46
N PHE A 116 -5.50 -13.65 0.28
CA PHE A 116 -4.58 -13.58 -0.86
C PHE A 116 -3.72 -12.33 -0.75
N ILE A 117 -2.56 -12.47 -0.12
CA ILE A 117 -1.61 -11.37 0.07
C ILE A 117 -0.39 -11.61 -0.81
N CYS A 118 -0.20 -10.76 -1.82
CA CYS A 118 0.93 -10.86 -2.75
C CYS A 118 2.17 -10.09 -2.26
N ASP A 119 2.00 -9.03 -1.46
CA ASP A 119 3.11 -8.23 -0.96
C ASP A 119 2.74 -7.52 0.35
N ILE A 120 3.72 -7.32 1.24
CA ILE A 120 3.59 -6.52 2.46
C ILE A 120 4.78 -5.57 2.55
N LYS A 121 4.51 -4.27 2.61
CA LYS A 121 5.53 -3.23 2.76
C LYS A 121 5.41 -2.57 4.13
N ASP A 122 6.50 -2.60 4.89
CA ASP A 122 6.64 -1.85 6.14
C ASP A 122 7.35 -0.52 5.86
N LYS A 123 6.60 0.56 5.89
CA LYS A 123 7.08 1.94 5.80
C LYS A 123 6.87 2.71 7.13
N THR A 124 6.59 1.98 8.21
CA THR A 124 6.40 2.57 9.52
C THR A 124 7.69 3.17 10.07
N LYS A 125 7.56 4.17 10.91
CA LYS A 125 8.68 4.83 11.57
C LYS A 125 8.62 4.59 13.06
N LEU A 126 9.78 4.40 13.68
CA LEU A 126 9.87 4.37 15.13
C LEU A 126 9.60 5.78 15.66
N VAL A 127 8.55 5.90 16.47
CA VAL A 127 8.28 7.11 17.24
C VAL A 127 8.80 6.86 18.65
N TYR A 128 9.74 7.69 19.06
CA TYR A 128 10.30 7.68 20.42
C TYR A 128 9.75 8.88 21.16
N ASP A 129 9.31 8.70 22.39
CA ASP A 129 9.21 9.81 23.30
C ASP A 129 10.63 10.27 23.65
N LEU A 130 11.12 11.24 22.88
CA LEU A 130 12.49 11.72 23.02
C LEU A 130 12.72 12.39 24.38
N GLU A 131 11.69 12.97 24.99
CA GLU A 131 11.78 13.60 26.31
C GLU A 131 11.92 12.53 27.38
N GLU A 132 11.13 11.46 27.33
CA GLU A 132 11.26 10.32 28.24
C GLU A 132 12.65 9.67 28.10
N VAL A 133 13.06 9.33 26.86
CA VAL A 133 14.37 8.73 26.62
C VAL A 133 15.52 9.59 27.14
N ALA A 134 15.43 10.91 27.02
CA ALA A 134 16.45 11.83 27.49
C ALA A 134 16.62 11.84 29.03
N THR A 135 15.66 11.29 29.79
CA THR A 135 15.78 11.14 31.26
C THR A 135 16.63 9.94 31.66
N HIS A 136 16.82 8.97 30.78
CA HIS A 136 17.55 7.76 31.08
C HIS A 136 19.07 7.99 31.12
N SER A 137 19.75 7.39 32.12
CA SER A 137 21.21 7.45 32.28
C SER A 137 21.96 6.48 31.34
N THR A 138 21.42 6.22 30.16
CA THR A 138 22.01 5.35 29.14
C THR A 138 22.71 6.18 28.07
N LEU A 139 23.58 5.56 27.26
CA LEU A 139 24.20 6.24 26.12
C LEU A 139 23.15 6.84 25.19
N LYS A 140 22.06 6.11 24.96
CA LYS A 140 20.89 6.57 24.18
C LYS A 140 20.24 7.80 24.81
N GLY A 141 20.03 7.79 26.15
CA GLY A 141 19.47 8.93 26.85
C GLY A 141 20.36 10.18 26.80
N VAL A 142 21.67 10.02 27.04
CA VAL A 142 22.62 11.13 26.94
C VAL A 142 22.67 11.72 25.52
N PHE A 143 22.72 10.87 24.50
CA PHE A 143 22.67 11.30 23.10
C PHE A 143 21.38 12.07 22.80
N THR A 144 20.22 11.51 23.18
CA THR A 144 18.92 12.17 22.96
C THR A 144 18.82 13.52 23.63
N LYS A 145 19.27 13.62 24.88
CA LYS A 145 19.31 14.88 25.61
C LYS A 145 20.14 15.95 24.90
N ASN A 146 21.29 15.58 24.37
CA ASN A 146 22.14 16.48 23.60
C ASN A 146 21.49 16.91 22.29
N MET A 147 20.80 16.00 21.58
CA MET A 147 20.09 16.33 20.35
C MET A 147 18.89 17.25 20.61
N LEU A 148 18.11 17.05 21.70
CA LEU A 148 17.03 17.93 22.08
C LEU A 148 17.53 19.33 22.46
N ASN A 149 18.67 19.45 23.13
CA ASN A 149 19.27 20.74 23.41
C ASN A 149 19.73 21.45 22.10
N LEU A 150 20.35 20.70 21.20
CA LEU A 150 20.78 21.22 19.89
C LEU A 150 19.56 21.71 19.06
N LEU A 151 18.45 21.03 19.16
CA LEU A 151 17.19 21.40 18.50
C LEU A 151 16.63 22.72 19.09
N LYS A 152 16.68 22.88 20.41
CA LYS A 152 16.26 24.13 21.08
C LYS A 152 17.13 25.33 20.68
N GLU A 153 18.43 25.12 20.51
CA GLU A 153 19.39 26.16 20.08
C GLU A 153 19.29 26.46 18.58
N ASN A 154 18.89 25.50 17.76
CA ASN A 154 18.87 25.60 16.30
C ASN A 154 17.54 25.08 15.69
N PRO A 155 16.41 25.75 15.92
CA PRO A 155 15.09 25.28 15.46
C PRO A 155 15.00 25.16 13.94
N ASN A 156 15.77 25.91 13.19
CA ASN A 156 15.82 25.87 11.73
C ASN A 156 16.52 24.61 11.16
N ARG A 157 17.13 23.76 12.00
CA ARG A 157 17.77 22.49 11.65
C ARG A 157 17.00 21.26 12.12
N GLU A 158 15.75 21.40 12.41
CA GLU A 158 14.89 20.35 12.98
C GLU A 158 14.91 19.06 12.14
N GLU A 159 14.76 19.18 10.84
CA GLU A 159 14.72 18.02 9.94
C GLU A 159 16.07 17.24 9.94
N GLU A 160 17.18 17.98 9.96
CA GLU A 160 18.53 17.40 9.99
C GLU A 160 18.81 16.68 11.32
N ILE A 161 18.40 17.31 12.44
CA ILE A 161 18.56 16.76 13.79
C ILE A 161 17.70 15.50 13.97
N ASN A 162 16.44 15.53 13.55
CA ASN A 162 15.54 14.39 13.61
C ASN A 162 16.08 13.21 12.77
N ARG A 163 16.60 13.48 11.60
CA ARG A 163 17.24 12.45 10.77
C ARG A 163 18.47 11.84 11.45
N ALA A 164 19.26 12.64 12.15
CA ALA A 164 20.41 12.14 12.91
C ALA A 164 19.97 11.24 14.07
N ILE A 165 18.92 11.60 14.79
CA ILE A 165 18.32 10.77 15.84
C ILE A 165 17.84 9.42 15.27
N GLU A 166 17.09 9.44 14.18
CA GLU A 166 16.61 8.23 13.52
C GLU A 166 17.76 7.29 13.11
N LEU A 167 18.83 7.84 12.51
CA LEU A 167 19.98 7.06 12.09
C LEU A 167 20.71 6.39 13.25
N VAL A 168 20.91 7.10 14.35
CA VAL A 168 21.57 6.56 15.55
C VAL A 168 20.69 5.52 16.22
N TYR A 169 19.39 5.78 16.35
CA TYR A 169 18.43 4.86 16.98
C TYR A 169 18.26 3.55 16.22
N LYS A 170 18.38 3.60 14.89
CA LYS A 170 18.31 2.41 14.04
C LYS A 170 19.53 1.49 14.19
N ASN A 171 20.66 2.02 14.68
CA ASN A 171 21.94 1.30 14.78
C ASN A 171 22.38 1.02 16.24
N MET A 172 21.58 1.43 17.22
CA MET A 172 21.74 1.11 18.64
C MET A 172 20.81 -0.04 19.06
#